data_e0a7e5d536479c35059ae577e9af0aa7
#
_entry.id   e0a7e5d536479c35059ae577e9af0aa7
#
_cell.length_a   1.000
_cell.length_b   1.000
_cell.length_c   1.000
_cell.angle_alpha   90.00
_cell.angle_beta   90.00
_cell.angle_gamma   90.00
#
_symmetry.space_group_name_H-M   'P 1'
#
loop_
_entity.id
_entity.type
_entity.pdbx_description
1 polymer ?
#
loop_
_entity_poly.entity_id
_entity_poly.type
_entity_poly.pdbx_seq_one_letter_code
_entity_poly.pdbx_strand_id
1 'polypeptide(L)'
;MKEKIKELNKLIEENPELEIKMFVDSDELSEYSLTSQRITSVEKSLWFQGDEQIFTDVEDVIEDKFYDLEYEDAEREAKKLMSEVILIYTGA
;
A
#
# COMPACT_ATOMS: atom_id res chain seq x y z
N MET A 1 -13.74 2.06 -14.64
CA MET A 1 -13.65 1.07 -13.56
C MET A 1 -13.40 -0.37 -14.02
N LYS A 2 -13.99 -0.79 -15.12
CA LYS A 2 -13.78 -2.16 -15.61
C LYS A 2 -12.32 -2.51 -15.84
N GLU A 3 -11.54 -1.56 -16.37
CA GLU A 3 -10.13 -1.77 -16.62
C GLU A 3 -9.34 -1.97 -15.33
N LYS A 4 -9.68 -1.23 -14.28
CA LYS A 4 -9.00 -1.36 -13.00
C LYS A 4 -9.35 -2.68 -12.31
N ILE A 5 -10.58 -3.15 -12.48
CA ILE A 5 -10.99 -4.44 -11.96
C ILE A 5 -10.25 -5.56 -12.67
N LYS A 6 -10.05 -5.43 -13.97
CA LYS A 6 -9.26 -6.39 -14.74
C LYS A 6 -7.81 -6.42 -14.28
N GLU A 7 -7.22 -5.25 -14.04
CA GLU A 7 -5.86 -5.16 -13.52
C GLU A 7 -5.76 -5.82 -12.15
N LEU A 8 -6.74 -5.58 -11.28
CA LEU A 8 -6.77 -6.19 -9.96
C LEU A 8 -6.86 -7.71 -10.06
N ASN A 9 -7.76 -8.22 -10.89
CA ASN A 9 -7.91 -9.66 -11.05
C ASN A 9 -6.63 -10.30 -11.57
N LYS A 10 -5.96 -9.64 -12.50
CA LYS A 10 -4.70 -10.13 -13.04
C LYS A 10 -3.63 -10.21 -11.95
N LEU A 11 -3.52 -9.16 -11.13
CA LEU A 11 -2.55 -9.16 -10.03
C LEU A 11 -2.85 -10.25 -9.01
N ILE A 12 -4.12 -10.49 -8.71
CA ILE A 12 -4.51 -11.55 -7.79
C ILE A 12 -4.13 -12.92 -8.36
N GLU A 13 -4.40 -13.16 -9.63
CA GLU A 13 -4.06 -14.41 -10.29
C GLU A 13 -2.55 -14.68 -10.33
N GLU A 14 -1.78 -13.62 -10.60
CA GLU A 14 -0.32 -13.72 -10.65
C GLU A 14 0.33 -13.83 -9.28
N ASN A 15 -0.33 -13.34 -8.26
CA ASN A 15 0.23 -13.26 -6.91
C ASN A 15 -0.78 -13.71 -5.86
N PRO A 16 -1.20 -14.99 -5.89
CA PRO A 16 -2.28 -15.46 -5.01
C PRO A 16 -1.93 -15.44 -3.52
N GLU A 17 -0.64 -15.33 -3.18
CA GLU A 17 -0.18 -15.29 -1.79
C GLU A 17 -0.16 -13.89 -1.19
N LEU A 18 -0.34 -12.85 -2.01
CA LEU A 18 -0.25 -11.47 -1.51
C LEU A 18 -1.56 -11.00 -0.88
N GLU A 19 -1.43 -10.28 0.23
CA GLU A 19 -2.58 -9.61 0.82
C GLU A 19 -3.00 -8.43 -0.03
N ILE A 20 -4.28 -8.09 0.07
CA ILE A 20 -4.84 -6.92 -0.60
C ILE A 20 -5.03 -5.84 0.47
N LYS A 21 -4.44 -4.67 0.24
CA LYS A 21 -4.61 -3.50 1.11
C LYS A 21 -5.30 -2.41 0.31
N MET A 22 -6.17 -1.67 0.97
CA MET A 22 -6.95 -0.63 0.30
C MET A 22 -6.82 0.68 1.05
N PHE A 23 -6.48 1.74 0.30
CA PHE A 23 -6.55 3.09 0.80
C PHE A 23 -7.85 3.73 0.33
N VAL A 24 -8.63 4.21 1.28
CA VAL A 24 -9.88 4.88 1.02
C VAL A 24 -9.70 6.35 1.37
N ASP A 25 -10.16 7.24 0.51
CA ASP A 25 -10.10 8.67 0.77
C ASP A 25 -11.04 8.99 1.95
N SER A 26 -10.44 9.24 3.11
CA SER A 26 -11.19 9.44 4.34
C SER A 26 -11.98 10.74 4.36
N ASP A 27 -11.61 11.70 3.54
CA ASP A 27 -12.36 12.97 3.47
C ASP A 27 -13.73 12.77 2.83
N GLU A 28 -13.87 11.72 2.05
CA GLU A 28 -15.13 11.40 1.39
C GLU A 28 -16.02 10.52 2.25
N LEU A 29 -15.50 10.00 3.36
CA LEU A 29 -16.25 9.11 4.22
C LEU A 29 -16.94 9.90 5.31
N SER A 30 -18.26 9.80 5.35
CA SER A 30 -19.04 10.28 6.46
C SER A 30 -19.83 9.09 6.98
N GLU A 31 -20.09 9.08 8.28
CA GLU A 31 -20.80 7.95 8.89
C GLU A 31 -22.23 7.80 8.37
N TYR A 32 -22.73 8.80 7.67
CA TYR A 32 -24.07 8.79 7.10
C TYR A 32 -24.09 8.64 5.60
N SER A 33 -22.93 8.59 4.95
CA SER A 33 -22.94 8.50 3.50
C SER A 33 -22.50 7.13 3.02
N LEU A 34 -23.32 6.54 2.18
CA LEU A 34 -22.96 5.38 1.41
C LEU A 34 -22.31 5.91 0.13
N THR A 35 -21.07 6.32 0.24
CA THR A 35 -20.38 6.83 -0.94
C THR A 35 -19.81 5.68 -1.75
N SER A 36 -20.09 5.70 -3.04
CA SER A 36 -19.45 4.78 -3.96
C SER A 36 -18.02 5.23 -4.17
N GLN A 37 -17.09 4.38 -3.83
CA GLN A 37 -15.68 4.64 -4.10
C GLN A 37 -15.31 4.02 -5.43
N ARG A 38 -14.48 4.72 -6.19
CA ARG A 38 -13.96 4.20 -7.45
C ARG A 38 -12.52 3.78 -7.25
N ILE A 39 -12.16 2.67 -7.84
CA ILE A 39 -10.76 2.25 -7.86
C ILE A 39 -10.00 3.16 -8.80
N THR A 40 -9.04 3.92 -8.27
CA THR A 40 -8.23 4.84 -9.07
C THR A 40 -6.89 4.24 -9.47
N SER A 41 -6.38 3.30 -8.68
CA SER A 41 -5.08 2.68 -8.97
C SER A 41 -5.01 1.30 -8.32
N VAL A 42 -4.35 0.38 -9.00
CA VAL A 42 -4.09 -0.97 -8.50
C VAL A 42 -2.64 -1.29 -8.83
N GLU A 43 -1.85 -1.68 -7.83
CA GLU A 43 -0.43 -1.98 -8.08
C GLU A 43 0.13 -2.94 -7.03
N LYS A 44 1.25 -3.58 -7.35
CA LYS A 44 2.04 -4.28 -6.35
C LYS A 44 2.88 -3.23 -5.63
N SER A 45 2.95 -3.32 -4.32
CA SER A 45 3.69 -2.36 -3.52
C SER A 45 4.29 -3.04 -2.30
N LEU A 46 5.27 -2.38 -1.70
CA LEU A 46 5.75 -2.75 -0.39
C LEU A 46 4.85 -2.11 0.65
N TRP A 47 4.75 -2.76 1.80
CA TRP A 47 3.85 -2.34 2.86
C TRP A 47 4.46 -2.62 4.23
N PHE A 48 4.42 -1.64 5.10
CA PHE A 48 4.77 -1.80 6.50
C PHE A 48 3.84 -0.93 7.34
N GLN A 49 3.21 -1.54 8.32
CA GLN A 49 2.33 -0.80 9.24
C GLN A 49 3.12 -0.46 10.49
N GLY A 50 3.46 0.82 10.65
CA GLY A 50 4.10 1.32 11.85
C GLY A 50 3.07 1.65 12.92
N ASP A 51 3.55 2.16 14.06
CA ASP A 51 2.66 2.47 15.18
C ASP A 51 1.74 3.66 14.89
N GLU A 52 2.22 4.64 14.14
CA GLU A 52 1.47 5.85 13.88
C GLU A 52 1.13 6.07 12.41
N GLN A 53 1.80 5.36 11.51
CA GLN A 53 1.56 5.55 10.09
C GLN A 53 1.89 4.30 9.29
N ILE A 54 1.43 4.30 8.06
CA ILE A 54 1.67 3.22 7.12
C ILE A 54 2.74 3.65 6.13
N PHE A 55 3.70 2.79 5.87
CA PHE A 55 4.79 3.04 4.95
C PHE A 55 4.63 2.18 3.71
N THR A 56 4.76 2.78 2.55
CA THR A 56 4.75 2.08 1.27
C THR A 56 6.05 2.29 0.49
N ASP A 57 6.97 3.04 1.06
CA ASP A 57 8.25 3.37 0.44
C ASP A 57 9.39 3.02 1.37
N VAL A 58 10.39 2.33 0.85
CA VAL A 58 11.59 1.94 1.61
C VAL A 58 12.27 3.16 2.21
N GLU A 59 12.36 4.25 1.43
CA GLU A 59 13.03 5.47 1.88
C GLU A 59 12.40 6.04 3.16
N ASP A 60 11.06 6.00 3.22
CA ASP A 60 10.35 6.51 4.39
C ASP A 60 10.62 5.67 5.63
N VAL A 61 10.73 4.36 5.47
CA VAL A 61 11.07 3.47 6.58
C VAL A 61 12.48 3.74 7.06
N ILE A 62 13.41 3.96 6.14
CA ILE A 62 14.79 4.28 6.48
C ILE A 62 14.85 5.56 7.30
N GLU A 63 14.15 6.61 6.86
CA GLU A 63 14.15 7.88 7.58
C GLU A 63 13.54 7.77 8.98
N ASP A 64 12.56 6.90 9.14
CA ASP A 64 11.91 6.75 10.43
C ASP A 64 12.69 5.86 11.41
N LYS A 65 13.25 4.75 10.94
CA LYS A 65 13.80 3.72 11.81
C LYS A 65 15.30 3.48 11.69
N PHE A 66 15.87 3.76 10.54
CA PHE A 66 17.25 3.39 10.25
C PHE A 66 18.11 4.56 9.74
N TYR A 67 17.76 5.76 10.14
CA TYR A 67 18.45 6.97 9.68
C TYR A 67 19.94 7.02 10.06
N ASP A 68 20.33 6.27 11.08
CA ASP A 68 21.71 6.26 11.57
C ASP A 68 22.57 5.16 10.95
N LEU A 69 22.00 4.35 10.06
CA LEU A 69 22.73 3.31 9.36
C LEU A 69 23.21 3.80 8.00
N GLU A 70 24.23 3.13 7.47
CA GLU A 70 24.63 3.36 6.08
C GLU A 70 23.49 2.95 5.16
N TYR A 71 23.37 3.62 4.02
CA TYR A 71 22.21 3.42 3.14
C TYR A 71 21.97 1.96 2.77
N GLU A 72 23.03 1.22 2.40
CA GLU A 72 22.88 -0.17 2.01
C GLU A 72 22.33 -1.04 3.14
N ASP A 73 22.82 -0.81 4.36
CA ASP A 73 22.36 -1.55 5.53
C ASP A 73 20.94 -1.14 5.90
N ALA A 74 20.65 0.16 5.83
CA ALA A 74 19.33 0.68 6.12
C ALA A 74 18.28 0.11 5.16
N GLU A 75 18.62 0.07 3.87
CA GLU A 75 17.71 -0.48 2.86
C GLU A 75 17.43 -1.95 3.12
N ARG A 76 18.45 -2.72 3.45
CA ARG A 76 18.28 -4.14 3.73
C ARG A 76 17.37 -4.36 4.93
N GLU A 77 17.59 -3.62 6.02
CA GLU A 77 16.79 -3.75 7.23
C GLU A 77 15.34 -3.27 7.00
N ALA A 78 15.17 -2.18 6.25
CA ALA A 78 13.83 -1.68 5.91
C ALA A 78 13.04 -2.72 5.12
N LYS A 79 13.67 -3.34 4.13
CA LYS A 79 13.00 -4.35 3.31
C LYS A 79 12.60 -5.58 4.10
N LYS A 80 13.32 -5.92 5.17
CA LYS A 80 12.95 -7.03 6.05
C LYS A 80 11.65 -6.76 6.80
N LEU A 81 11.38 -5.51 7.11
CA LEU A 81 10.15 -5.12 7.79
C LEU A 81 8.96 -5.02 6.84
N MET A 82 9.22 -4.80 5.57
CA MET A 82 8.17 -4.58 4.58
C MET A 82 7.76 -5.89 3.91
N SER A 83 6.50 -6.00 3.54
CA SER A 83 6.00 -7.13 2.78
C SER A 83 5.37 -6.65 1.49
N GLU A 84 5.33 -7.51 0.47
CA GLU A 84 4.65 -7.18 -0.78
C GLU A 84 3.16 -7.38 -0.62
N VAL A 85 2.39 -6.45 -1.14
CA VAL A 85 0.93 -6.51 -1.12
C VAL A 85 0.40 -6.01 -2.47
N ILE A 86 -0.86 -6.30 -2.72
CA ILE A 86 -1.59 -5.65 -3.81
C ILE A 86 -2.26 -4.43 -3.19
N LEU A 87 -1.93 -3.27 -3.70
CA LEU A 87 -2.38 -2.01 -3.12
C LEU A 87 -3.42 -1.37 -4.04
N ILE A 88 -4.57 -1.07 -3.46
CA ILE A 88 -5.68 -0.46 -4.17
C ILE A 88 -5.90 0.94 -3.61
N TYR A 89 -5.91 1.92 -4.49
CA TYR A 89 -6.29 3.28 -4.13
C TYR A 89 -7.69 3.55 -4.63
N THR A 90 -8.51 4.15 -3.78
CA THR A 90 -9.87 4.52 -4.14
C THR A 90 -10.08 6.01 -3.92
N GLY A 91 -11.05 6.55 -4.65
CA GLY A 91 -11.45 7.95 -4.53
C GLY A 91 -12.88 8.11 -4.97
N ALA A 92 -13.43 9.27 -4.71
CA ALA A 92 -14.82 9.55 -5.07
C ALA A 92 -15.01 9.69 -6.58
#